data_5e6ee23ce3745c8dbf5a9ecdf73f1fde
#
_entry.id   5e6ee23ce3745c8dbf5a9ecdf73f1fde
#
_cell.length_a   1.000
_cell.length_b   1.000
_cell.length_c   1.000
_cell.angle_alpha   90.00
_cell.angle_beta   90.00
_cell.angle_gamma   90.00
#
_symmetry.space_group_name_H-M   'P 1'
#
loop_
_entity.id
_entity.type
_entity.pdbx_description
1 polymer ?
#
loop_
_entity_poly.entity_id
_entity_poly.type
_entity_poly.pdbx_seq_one_letter_code
_entity_poly.pdbx_strand_id
1 'polypeptide(L)'
;MFKLDELLYNAICADADLMTVIGGRVESTCFEVSPDEKDNTPRPYIVIRDEGKQPARETKDDDWMPSMWQMGAAIEVGAKDPKAVDDIVMMAMRAVNNYVTTLYDQGEYIPNLLEGFPKTDGVAWDWMKPCYWDLVHYACDVDNNV
;
A
#
# COMPACT_ATOMS: atom_id res chain seq x y z
N MET A 1 11.26 -15.04 -0.25
CA MET A 1 9.89 -14.88 -0.77
C MET A 1 9.61 -13.41 -1.07
N PHE A 2 8.90 -13.15 -2.13
CA PHE A 2 8.45 -11.80 -2.48
C PHE A 2 7.64 -11.16 -1.35
N LYS A 3 7.80 -9.85 -1.13
CA LYS A 3 7.06 -9.11 -0.10
C LYS A 3 6.30 -7.96 -0.74
N LEU A 4 4.97 -8.02 -0.68
CA LEU A 4 4.11 -7.03 -1.31
C LEU A 4 4.17 -5.68 -0.58
N ASP A 5 4.22 -5.68 0.75
CA ASP A 5 4.33 -4.45 1.54
C ASP A 5 5.62 -3.69 1.23
N GLU A 6 6.73 -4.40 1.07
CA GLU A 6 8.00 -3.80 0.69
C GLU A 6 7.95 -3.20 -0.71
N LEU A 7 7.29 -3.88 -1.65
CA LEU A 7 7.07 -3.34 -2.99
C LEU A 7 6.30 -2.02 -2.95
N LEU A 8 5.21 -1.98 -2.19
CA LEU A 8 4.37 -0.77 -2.06
C LEU A 8 5.16 0.37 -1.42
N TYR A 9 5.91 0.09 -0.36
CA TYR A 9 6.75 1.09 0.30
C TYR A 9 7.77 1.68 -0.67
N ASN A 10 8.48 0.83 -1.39
CA ASN A 10 9.49 1.26 -2.36
C ASN A 10 8.88 2.07 -3.51
N ALA A 11 7.69 1.68 -3.95
CA ALA A 11 6.96 2.41 -5.00
C ALA A 11 6.61 3.83 -4.56
N ILE A 12 6.13 4.00 -3.34
CA ILE A 12 5.82 5.33 -2.80
C ILE A 12 7.08 6.17 -2.66
N CYS A 13 8.14 5.61 -2.10
CA CYS A 13 9.41 6.32 -1.93
C CYS A 13 10.06 6.73 -3.26
N ALA A 14 9.79 5.99 -4.34
CA ALA A 14 10.35 6.29 -5.65
C ALA A 14 9.62 7.42 -6.40
N ASP A 15 8.45 7.83 -5.93
CA ASP A 15 7.66 8.90 -6.57
C ASP A 15 7.96 10.24 -5.90
N ALA A 16 8.74 11.07 -6.57
CA ALA A 16 9.18 12.35 -6.00
C ALA A 16 8.03 13.33 -5.74
N ASP A 17 7.05 13.37 -6.62
CA ASP A 17 5.89 14.27 -6.48
C ASP A 17 5.03 13.86 -5.27
N LEU A 18 4.77 12.57 -5.13
CA LEU A 18 4.01 12.05 -4.00
C LEU A 18 4.77 12.28 -2.69
N MET A 19 6.07 12.02 -2.66
CA MET A 19 6.90 12.27 -1.46
C MET A 19 6.88 13.74 -1.07
N THR A 20 6.85 14.64 -2.03
CA THR A 20 6.72 16.08 -1.75
C THR A 20 5.37 16.40 -1.10
N VAL A 21 4.28 15.86 -1.63
CA VAL A 21 2.93 16.11 -1.10
C VAL A 21 2.79 15.65 0.36
N ILE A 22 3.35 14.49 0.69
CA ILE A 22 3.26 13.94 2.05
C ILE A 22 4.40 14.40 2.96
N GLY A 23 5.29 15.26 2.46
CA GLY A 23 6.43 15.76 3.24
C GLY A 23 7.40 14.67 3.67
N GLY A 24 7.56 13.63 2.86
CA GLY A 24 8.41 12.48 3.14
C GLY A 24 7.87 11.52 4.20
N ARG A 25 6.63 11.69 4.64
CA ARG A 25 6.07 10.90 5.75
C ARG A 25 5.39 9.64 5.27
N VAL A 26 6.18 8.63 4.98
CA VAL A 26 5.73 7.28 4.69
C VAL A 26 6.33 6.31 5.70
N GLU A 27 5.50 5.45 6.26
CA GLU A 27 5.90 4.48 7.28
C GLU A 27 5.45 3.08 6.87
N SER A 28 6.19 2.07 7.29
CA SER A 28 5.83 0.67 7.09
C SER A 28 5.14 0.05 8.30
N THR A 29 4.87 0.85 9.32
CA THR A 29 4.15 0.45 10.53
C THR A 29 3.22 1.58 10.95
N CYS A 30 2.22 1.27 11.75
CA CYS A 30 1.31 2.27 12.27
C CYS A 30 2.06 3.27 13.15
N PHE A 31 1.78 4.54 12.97
CA PHE A 31 2.31 5.61 13.79
C PHE A 31 1.23 6.66 14.04
N GLU A 32 1.45 7.49 15.05
CA GLU A 32 0.52 8.58 15.34
C GLU A 32 0.75 9.74 14.39
N VAL A 33 -0.35 10.33 13.91
CA VAL A 33 -0.29 11.52 13.08
C VAL A 33 -0.07 12.74 13.96
N SER A 34 1.00 13.48 13.69
CA SER A 34 1.25 14.73 14.38
C SER A 34 0.49 15.86 13.72
N PRO A 35 -0.22 16.71 14.49
CA PRO A 35 -0.85 17.90 13.94
C PRO A 35 0.17 18.88 13.37
N ASP A 36 -0.26 19.76 12.47
CA ASP A 36 0.53 20.90 12.05
C ASP A 36 0.67 21.87 13.22
N GLU A 37 1.89 22.37 13.45
CA GLU A 37 2.18 23.26 14.58
C GLU A 37 1.43 24.58 14.55
N LYS A 38 1.07 25.07 13.36
CA LYS A 38 0.43 26.38 13.18
C LYS A 38 -1.07 26.35 13.38
N ASP A 39 -1.74 25.35 12.85
CA ASP A 39 -3.20 25.27 12.80
C ASP A 39 -3.77 24.02 13.46
N ASN A 40 -2.91 23.19 14.02
CA ASN A 40 -3.28 21.95 14.69
C ASN A 40 -4.01 20.95 13.78
N THR A 41 -3.82 21.04 12.47
CA THR A 41 -4.39 20.07 11.52
C THR A 41 -3.41 18.93 11.26
N PRO A 42 -3.91 17.71 11.10
CA PRO A 42 -3.05 16.58 10.72
C PRO A 42 -2.40 16.82 9.37
N ARG A 43 -1.11 16.51 9.26
CA ARG A 43 -0.42 16.58 7.98
C ARG A 43 -0.75 15.33 7.15
N PRO A 44 -0.70 15.40 5.81
CA PRO A 44 -0.86 14.20 4.99
C PRO A 44 0.18 13.15 5.34
N TYR A 45 -0.21 11.88 5.30
CA TYR A 45 0.69 10.76 5.61
C TYR A 45 0.31 9.52 4.80
N ILE A 46 1.26 8.61 4.69
CA ILE A 46 1.02 7.27 4.17
C ILE A 46 1.60 6.25 5.15
N VAL A 47 0.84 5.19 5.41
CA VAL A 47 1.30 4.02 6.17
C VAL A 47 1.12 2.79 5.29
N ILE A 48 2.16 2.00 5.14
CA ILE A 48 2.09 0.73 4.44
C ILE A 48 1.82 -0.36 5.47
N ARG A 49 0.77 -1.14 5.23
CA ARG A 49 0.34 -2.22 6.10
C ARG A 49 0.54 -3.56 5.43
N ASP A 50 1.17 -4.48 6.15
CA ASP A 50 1.18 -5.89 5.76
C ASP A 50 -0.15 -6.50 6.23
N GLU A 51 -0.92 -7.02 5.30
CA GLU A 51 -2.19 -7.68 5.60
C GLU A 51 -2.06 -9.20 5.69
N GLY A 52 -0.81 -9.68 5.71
CA GLY A 52 -0.51 -11.07 5.88
C GLY A 52 -0.58 -11.89 4.59
N LYS A 53 -0.51 -13.18 4.77
CA LYS A 53 -0.58 -14.14 3.67
C LYS A 53 -1.35 -15.37 4.11
N GLN A 54 -1.94 -16.05 3.14
CA GLN A 54 -2.65 -17.30 3.35
C GLN A 54 -2.36 -18.22 2.18
N PRO A 55 -2.51 -19.56 2.35
CA PRO A 55 -2.38 -20.47 1.23
C PRO A 55 -3.34 -20.08 0.12
N ALA A 56 -2.83 -20.01 -1.10
CA ALA A 56 -3.69 -19.82 -2.25
C ALA A 56 -4.53 -21.09 -2.44
N ARG A 57 -5.73 -20.90 -2.96
CA ARG A 57 -6.70 -21.96 -3.10
C ARG A 57 -6.15 -23.09 -3.97
N GLU A 58 -6.36 -24.33 -3.55
CA GLU A 58 -6.06 -25.55 -4.32
C GLU A 58 -4.55 -25.77 -4.60
N THR A 59 -3.68 -25.15 -3.83
CA THR A 59 -2.24 -25.24 -4.07
C THR A 59 -1.47 -25.92 -2.94
N LYS A 60 -2.15 -26.71 -2.11
CA LYS A 60 -1.47 -27.52 -1.09
C LYS A 60 -0.87 -28.75 -1.73
N ASP A 61 0.38 -29.01 -1.44
CA ASP A 61 1.05 -30.25 -1.82
C ASP A 61 0.96 -31.28 -0.70
N ASP A 62 1.57 -32.45 -0.92
CA ASP A 62 1.53 -33.58 0.02
C ASP A 62 2.28 -33.31 1.32
N ASP A 63 3.11 -32.27 1.36
CA ASP A 63 3.90 -31.89 2.54
C ASP A 63 3.18 -30.91 3.46
N TRP A 64 1.94 -30.62 3.19
CA TRP A 64 1.15 -29.62 3.91
C TRP A 64 1.63 -28.18 3.72
N MET A 65 2.68 -27.97 2.95
CA MET A 65 3.16 -26.63 2.64
C MET A 65 2.52 -26.16 1.34
N PRO A 66 1.89 -24.99 1.32
CA PRO A 66 1.31 -24.46 0.09
C PRO A 66 2.40 -24.18 -0.96
N SER A 67 2.14 -24.52 -2.22
CA SER A 67 3.02 -24.12 -3.33
C SER A 67 2.84 -22.66 -3.71
N MET A 68 1.65 -22.11 -3.47
CA MET A 68 1.31 -20.70 -3.73
C MET A 68 0.75 -20.05 -2.48
N TRP A 69 1.10 -18.78 -2.28
CA TRP A 69 0.58 -17.95 -1.20
C TRP A 69 -0.15 -16.75 -1.79
N GLN A 70 -1.31 -16.42 -1.22
CA GLN A 70 -1.95 -15.15 -1.49
C GLN A 70 -1.48 -14.14 -0.45
N MET A 71 -0.84 -13.08 -0.92
CA MET A 71 -0.39 -11.98 -0.07
C MET A 71 -1.30 -10.78 -0.21
N GLY A 72 -1.51 -10.08 0.90
CA GLY A 72 -2.19 -8.81 0.92
C GLY A 72 -1.35 -7.74 1.57
N ALA A 73 -1.50 -6.51 1.10
CA ALA A 73 -0.94 -5.33 1.71
C ALA A 73 -1.83 -4.13 1.37
N ALA A 74 -1.77 -3.10 2.19
CA ALA A 74 -2.57 -1.90 1.97
C ALA A 74 -1.74 -0.64 2.14
N ILE A 75 -2.15 0.39 1.42
CA ILE A 75 -1.66 1.75 1.59
C ILE A 75 -2.73 2.53 2.34
N GLU A 76 -2.42 2.96 3.57
CA GLU A 76 -3.28 3.88 4.32
C GLU A 76 -2.88 5.30 3.97
N VAL A 77 -3.84 6.10 3.56
CA VAL A 77 -3.64 7.52 3.26
C VAL A 77 -4.50 8.34 4.21
N GLY A 78 -3.90 9.30 4.88
CA GLY A 78 -4.62 10.22 5.76
C GLY A 78 -4.32 11.68 5.43
N ALA A 79 -5.31 12.55 5.56
CA ALA A 79 -5.16 13.98 5.34
C ALA A 79 -6.30 14.75 6.02
N LYS A 80 -6.18 16.09 6.04
CA LYS A 80 -7.12 16.97 6.73
C LYS A 80 -8.50 17.06 6.09
N ASP A 81 -8.63 16.76 4.80
CA ASP A 81 -9.90 16.83 4.09
C ASP A 81 -10.07 15.67 3.11
N PRO A 82 -11.33 15.29 2.77
CA PRO A 82 -11.58 14.12 1.95
C PRO A 82 -11.01 14.24 0.52
N LYS A 83 -10.99 15.45 -0.04
CA LYS A 83 -10.45 15.66 -1.37
C LYS A 83 -8.94 15.40 -1.41
N ALA A 84 -8.22 15.87 -0.38
CA ALA A 84 -6.78 15.59 -0.28
C ALA A 84 -6.49 14.10 -0.18
N VAL A 85 -7.30 13.35 0.58
CA VAL A 85 -7.17 11.90 0.66
C VAL A 85 -7.34 11.26 -0.72
N ASP A 86 -8.40 11.62 -1.45
CA ASP A 86 -8.65 11.07 -2.79
C ASP A 86 -7.51 11.39 -3.76
N ASP A 87 -7.01 12.62 -3.74
CA ASP A 87 -5.91 13.03 -4.61
C ASP A 87 -4.64 12.21 -4.32
N ILE A 88 -4.32 12.02 -3.04
CA ILE A 88 -3.14 11.23 -2.64
C ILE A 88 -3.33 9.75 -2.96
N VAL A 89 -4.53 9.21 -2.78
CA VAL A 89 -4.84 7.83 -3.17
C VAL A 89 -4.58 7.61 -4.66
N MET A 90 -5.03 8.53 -5.51
CA MET A 90 -4.79 8.42 -6.95
C MET A 90 -3.31 8.53 -7.29
N MET A 91 -2.57 9.41 -6.62
CA MET A 91 -1.12 9.52 -6.79
C MET A 91 -0.41 8.23 -6.35
N ALA A 92 -0.84 7.65 -5.23
CA ALA A 92 -0.26 6.39 -4.73
C ALA A 92 -0.49 5.24 -5.70
N MET A 93 -1.71 5.11 -6.23
CA MET A 93 -2.01 4.07 -7.22
C MET A 93 -1.17 4.22 -8.49
N ARG A 94 -0.99 5.46 -8.96
CA ARG A 94 -0.10 5.73 -10.10
C ARG A 94 1.36 5.41 -9.78
N ALA A 95 1.83 5.77 -8.59
CA ALA A 95 3.19 5.47 -8.16
C ALA A 95 3.47 3.97 -8.17
N VAL A 96 2.54 3.17 -7.65
CA VAL A 96 2.66 1.70 -7.66
C VAL A 96 2.69 1.18 -9.10
N ASN A 97 1.77 1.64 -9.94
CA ASN A 97 1.72 1.21 -11.33
C ASN A 97 3.00 1.54 -12.09
N ASN A 98 3.52 2.76 -11.93
CA ASN A 98 4.74 3.19 -12.59
C ASN A 98 5.96 2.39 -12.11
N TYR A 99 6.05 2.15 -10.80
CA TYR A 99 7.15 1.40 -10.22
C TYR A 99 7.16 -0.07 -10.69
N VAL A 100 6.00 -0.71 -10.66
CA VAL A 100 5.84 -2.10 -11.13
C VAL A 100 6.19 -2.20 -12.62
N THR A 101 5.74 -1.25 -13.44
CA THR A 101 6.07 -1.22 -14.87
C THR A 101 7.58 -1.11 -15.07
N THR A 102 8.24 -0.23 -14.31
CA THR A 102 9.70 -0.06 -14.39
C THR A 102 10.44 -1.34 -14.03
N LEU A 103 10.04 -2.00 -12.93
CA LEU A 103 10.67 -3.26 -12.51
C LEU A 103 10.44 -4.36 -13.55
N TYR A 104 9.24 -4.44 -14.07
CA TYR A 104 8.90 -5.42 -15.11
C TYR A 104 9.77 -5.23 -16.36
N ASP A 105 9.97 -3.99 -16.78
CA ASP A 105 10.82 -3.66 -17.92
C ASP A 105 12.30 -3.99 -17.68
N GLN A 106 12.71 -4.03 -16.41
CA GLN A 106 14.07 -4.44 -16.00
C GLN A 106 14.23 -5.95 -15.88
N GLY A 107 13.18 -6.73 -16.15
CA GLY A 107 13.22 -8.19 -16.05
C GLY A 107 13.05 -8.72 -14.62
N GLU A 108 12.63 -7.89 -13.68
CA GLU A 108 12.37 -8.32 -12.30
C GLU A 108 11.09 -9.17 -12.24
N TYR A 109 11.10 -10.17 -11.35
CA TYR A 109 9.90 -10.96 -11.08
C TYR A 109 8.92 -10.14 -10.25
N ILE A 110 7.75 -9.88 -10.81
CA ILE A 110 6.65 -9.19 -10.12
C ILE A 110 5.39 -10.04 -10.29
N PRO A 111 4.80 -10.53 -9.20
CA PRO A 111 3.54 -11.25 -9.28
C PRO A 111 2.42 -10.36 -9.83
N ASN A 112 1.52 -10.94 -10.60
CA ASN A 112 0.34 -10.23 -11.07
C ASN A 112 -0.60 -9.94 -9.91
N LEU A 113 -1.16 -8.74 -9.89
CA LEU A 113 -2.23 -8.41 -8.94
C LEU A 113 -3.48 -9.25 -9.26
N LEU A 114 -4.16 -9.66 -8.21
CA LEU A 114 -5.40 -10.41 -8.34
C LEU A 114 -6.51 -9.53 -8.91
N GLU A 115 -7.48 -10.16 -9.56
CA GLU A 115 -8.68 -9.48 -10.05
C GLU A 115 -9.39 -8.75 -8.91
N GLY A 116 -9.87 -7.54 -9.19
CA GLY A 116 -10.51 -6.70 -8.19
C GLY A 116 -9.57 -5.84 -7.36
N PHE A 117 -8.26 -5.89 -7.62
CA PHE A 117 -7.28 -5.06 -6.94
C PHE A 117 -6.53 -4.18 -7.94
N PRO A 118 -6.08 -2.96 -7.54
CA PRO A 118 -6.26 -2.35 -6.20
C PRO A 118 -7.73 -2.01 -5.90
N LYS A 119 -8.08 -2.07 -4.62
CA LYS A 119 -9.43 -1.79 -4.15
C LYS A 119 -9.38 -0.79 -3.00
N THR A 120 -10.20 0.26 -3.09
CA THR A 120 -10.30 1.26 -2.02
C THR A 120 -11.52 0.98 -1.15
N ASP A 121 -11.43 1.29 0.13
CA ASP A 121 -12.55 1.17 1.07
C ASP A 121 -13.48 2.37 1.01
N GLY A 122 -13.00 3.50 0.51
CA GLY A 122 -13.68 4.78 0.54
C GLY A 122 -13.20 5.65 1.69
N VAL A 123 -13.33 6.96 1.51
CA VAL A 123 -12.85 7.93 2.50
C VAL A 123 -13.77 7.94 3.71
N ALA A 124 -13.19 7.89 4.90
CA ALA A 124 -13.90 7.95 6.18
C ALA A 124 -13.19 8.88 7.15
N TRP A 125 -13.91 9.30 8.18
CA TRP A 125 -13.34 10.09 9.27
C TRP A 125 -12.78 9.16 10.33
N ASP A 126 -11.55 9.44 10.80
CA ASP A 126 -10.91 8.73 11.91
C ASP A 126 -10.88 9.65 13.13
N TRP A 127 -11.67 9.32 14.15
CA TRP A 127 -11.77 10.10 15.37
C TRP A 127 -10.49 10.03 16.22
N MET A 128 -9.73 8.94 16.10
CA MET A 128 -8.51 8.75 16.88
C MET A 128 -7.36 9.59 16.36
N LYS A 129 -7.29 9.77 15.03
CA LYS A 129 -6.25 10.53 14.36
C LYS A 129 -6.69 11.92 13.93
N PRO A 130 -7.84 12.40 14.30
CA PRO A 130 -8.67 13.50 13.80
C PRO A 130 -8.35 13.90 12.34
N CYS A 131 -8.49 12.95 11.42
CA CYS A 131 -8.28 13.18 9.99
C CYS A 131 -9.21 12.29 9.17
N TYR A 132 -9.32 12.60 7.88
CA TYR A 132 -9.92 11.67 6.92
C TYR A 132 -8.88 10.68 6.44
N TRP A 133 -9.32 9.45 6.11
CA TRP A 133 -8.43 8.39 5.67
C TRP A 133 -9.11 7.43 4.72
N ASP A 134 -8.29 6.71 3.97
CA ASP A 134 -8.73 5.63 3.09
C ASP A 134 -7.65 4.55 3.06
N LEU A 135 -8.05 3.32 2.72
CA LEU A 135 -7.15 2.20 2.51
C LEU A 135 -7.21 1.75 1.06
N VAL A 136 -6.06 1.59 0.45
CA VAL A 136 -5.93 1.00 -0.88
C VAL A 136 -5.35 -0.40 -0.70
N HIS A 137 -6.16 -1.42 -0.97
CA HIS A 137 -5.77 -2.81 -0.81
C HIS A 137 -5.18 -3.36 -2.10
N TYR A 138 -4.11 -4.12 -1.95
CA TYR A 138 -3.47 -4.89 -3.01
C TYR A 138 -3.38 -6.35 -2.59
N ALA A 139 -3.47 -7.24 -3.54
CA ALA A 139 -3.27 -8.68 -3.30
C ALA A 139 -2.63 -9.33 -4.54
N CYS A 140 -1.82 -10.33 -4.29
CA CYS A 140 -1.18 -11.10 -5.36
C CYS A 140 -0.94 -12.55 -4.90
N ASP A 141 -0.82 -13.44 -5.87
CA ASP A 141 -0.39 -14.82 -5.61
C ASP A 141 1.11 -14.93 -5.84
N VAL A 142 1.81 -15.54 -4.90
CA VAL A 142 3.26 -15.68 -4.93
C VAL A 142 3.63 -17.16 -4.86
N ASP A 143 4.50 -17.59 -5.78
CA ASP A 143 5.06 -18.92 -5.75
C ASP A 143 6.00 -19.06 -4.55
N ASN A 144 5.85 -20.15 -3.80
CA ASN A 144 6.67 -20.41 -2.62
C ASN A 144 8.17 -20.59 -2.95
N ASN A 145 8.50 -20.89 -4.19
CA ASN A 145 9.86 -21.11 -4.63
C ASN A 145 10.54 -19.86 -5.21
N VAL A 146 9.87 -18.71 -5.14
CA VAL A 146 10.38 -17.46 -5.70
C VAL A 146 10.78 -16.46 -4.62
#